data_cd901c2cc621213593935261b6c0705c
#
_entry.id   cd901c2cc621213593935261b6c0705c
#
_cell.length_a   1.000
_cell.length_b   1.000
_cell.length_c   1.000
_cell.angle_alpha   90.00
_cell.angle_beta   90.00
_cell.angle_gamma   90.00
#
_symmetry.space_group_name_H-M   'P 1'
#
loop_
_entity.id
_entity.type
_entity.pdbx_description
1 polymer ?
#
loop_
_entity_poly.entity_id
_entity_poly.type
_entity_poly.pdbx_seq_one_letter_code
_entity_poly.pdbx_strand_id
1 'polypeptide(L)'
;MGIVAMSLVMASCGQSTATDAQPEFTGPYAAEFRKNYEDTDNTLVKGILKDSKITDAEFEEFKSAYASCMKEQGLIWDYTDTGETTGSATGADVSAEELHRATDVCNPKTGYMQLIPLYDSLHSNPDNLAPDELEKRALACLVKHGYAPQSMTLQEYQDINRDNDRFMATFGKYMDSTSPDYQQFYACMQDPVNAG
;
A
#
# COMPACT_ATOMS: atom_id res chain seq x y z
N MET A 1 47.91 54.78 -39.85
CA MET A 1 47.90 53.31 -39.70
C MET A 1 47.37 52.99 -38.30
N GLY A 2 46.07 52.73 -38.23
CA GLY A 2 45.40 52.39 -36.97
C GLY A 2 45.07 50.92 -36.97
N ILE A 3 45.52 50.17 -35.96
CA ILE A 3 45.25 48.77 -35.77
C ILE A 3 44.05 48.69 -34.84
N VAL A 4 42.90 48.21 -35.37
CA VAL A 4 41.70 47.88 -34.60
C VAL A 4 41.88 46.47 -34.04
N ALA A 5 42.01 46.36 -32.75
CA ALA A 5 42.00 45.05 -32.04
C ALA A 5 40.55 44.63 -31.78
N MET A 6 40.13 43.57 -32.44
CA MET A 6 38.81 42.99 -32.31
C MET A 6 38.85 41.91 -31.19
N SER A 7 38.28 42.25 -30.02
CA SER A 7 38.20 41.34 -28.88
C SER A 7 37.05 40.36 -29.10
N LEU A 8 37.34 39.07 -29.32
CA LEU A 8 36.35 37.97 -29.30
C LEU A 8 35.95 37.69 -27.85
N VAL A 9 34.70 37.98 -27.51
CA VAL A 9 34.06 37.49 -26.29
C VAL A 9 33.53 36.07 -26.53
N MET A 10 34.22 35.12 -25.97
CA MET A 10 33.73 33.73 -25.91
C MET A 10 32.65 33.64 -24.85
N ALA A 11 31.38 33.59 -25.26
CA ALA A 11 30.27 33.23 -24.40
C ALA A 11 30.36 31.72 -24.08
N SER A 12 30.84 31.41 -22.89
CA SER A 12 30.78 30.05 -22.34
C SER A 12 29.32 29.75 -21.98
N CYS A 13 28.64 28.97 -22.81
CA CYS A 13 27.39 28.32 -22.42
C CYS A 13 27.73 27.30 -21.34
N GLY A 14 27.52 27.68 -20.08
CA GLY A 14 27.49 26.75 -18.96
C GLY A 14 26.33 25.79 -19.18
N GLN A 15 26.60 24.55 -19.60
CA GLN A 15 25.69 23.44 -19.46
C GLN A 15 25.50 23.20 -17.96
N SER A 16 24.38 23.72 -17.43
CA SER A 16 23.86 23.23 -16.14
C SER A 16 23.49 21.77 -16.36
N THR A 17 24.39 20.86 -16.00
CA THR A 17 24.00 19.49 -15.69
C THR A 17 23.04 19.59 -14.52
N ALA A 18 21.73 19.53 -14.78
CA ALA A 18 20.78 19.22 -13.73
C ALA A 18 21.22 17.87 -13.17
N THR A 19 21.91 17.91 -12.04
CA THR A 19 22.09 16.75 -11.20
C THR A 19 20.65 16.40 -10.81
N ASP A 20 20.13 15.25 -11.24
CA ASP A 20 18.88 14.71 -10.74
C ASP A 20 19.06 14.57 -9.23
N ALA A 21 18.63 15.61 -8.49
CA ALA A 21 18.67 15.57 -7.05
C ALA A 21 17.75 14.44 -6.62
N GLN A 22 18.31 13.49 -5.87
CA GLN A 22 17.52 12.40 -5.31
C GLN A 22 16.36 12.99 -4.52
N PRO A 23 15.12 12.46 -4.68
CA PRO A 23 13.96 12.96 -3.94
C PRO A 23 14.20 12.99 -2.43
N GLU A 24 13.70 14.03 -1.77
CA GLU A 24 13.70 14.11 -0.31
C GLU A 24 12.40 13.48 0.19
N PHE A 25 12.54 12.37 0.95
CA PHE A 25 11.40 11.66 1.50
C PHE A 25 11.07 12.15 2.91
N THR A 26 9.79 12.43 3.17
CA THR A 26 9.29 13.01 4.41
C THR A 26 8.06 12.26 4.94
N GLY A 27 7.67 12.54 6.20
CA GLY A 27 6.49 11.94 6.83
C GLY A 27 6.75 10.59 7.49
N PRO A 28 5.69 9.98 8.06
CA PRO A 28 5.80 8.75 8.83
C PRO A 28 6.37 7.56 8.04
N TYR A 29 6.14 7.53 6.73
CA TYR A 29 6.57 6.45 5.81
C TYR A 29 7.79 6.83 4.95
N ALA A 30 8.57 7.84 5.35
CA ALA A 30 9.72 8.32 4.57
C ALA A 30 10.75 7.22 4.24
N ALA A 31 10.96 6.28 5.16
CA ALA A 31 11.89 5.16 4.97
C ALA A 31 11.37 4.17 3.92
N GLU A 32 10.09 3.84 3.96
CA GLU A 32 9.42 2.93 3.02
C GLU A 32 9.35 3.54 1.61
N PHE A 33 8.99 4.82 1.51
CA PHE A 33 9.02 5.54 0.23
C PHE A 33 10.41 5.52 -0.40
N ARG A 34 11.45 5.83 0.39
CA ARG A 34 12.84 5.78 -0.07
C ARG A 34 13.22 4.40 -0.54
N LYS A 35 12.97 3.38 0.30
CA LYS A 35 13.32 1.99 -0.03
C LYS A 35 12.65 1.54 -1.31
N ASN A 36 11.34 1.75 -1.45
CA ASN A 36 10.58 1.33 -2.63
C ASN A 36 11.02 2.10 -3.90
N TYR A 37 11.39 3.39 -3.75
CA TYR A 37 11.93 4.20 -4.84
C TYR A 37 13.30 3.71 -5.31
N GLU A 38 14.16 3.31 -4.38
CA GLU A 38 15.51 2.81 -4.66
C GLU A 38 15.48 1.38 -5.23
N ASP A 39 14.56 0.55 -4.77
CA ASP A 39 14.43 -0.86 -5.15
C ASP A 39 13.77 -1.07 -6.53
N THR A 40 13.34 -0.02 -7.22
CA THR A 40 12.68 -0.13 -8.52
C THR A 40 13.38 0.68 -9.61
N ASP A 41 13.39 0.14 -10.83
CA ASP A 41 13.74 0.89 -12.04
C ASP A 41 12.50 1.32 -12.84
N ASN A 42 11.30 1.01 -12.35
CA ASN A 42 10.05 1.36 -13.00
C ASN A 42 9.79 2.87 -12.90
N THR A 43 9.72 3.55 -14.05
CA THR A 43 9.56 5.00 -14.10
C THR A 43 8.20 5.48 -13.60
N LEU A 44 7.12 4.69 -13.79
CA LEU A 44 5.80 4.99 -13.22
C LEU A 44 5.87 4.98 -11.69
N VAL A 45 6.43 3.91 -11.11
CA VAL A 45 6.58 3.78 -9.66
C VAL A 45 7.44 4.90 -9.08
N LYS A 46 8.57 5.21 -9.70
CA LYS A 46 9.42 6.35 -9.29
C LYS A 46 8.67 7.69 -9.38
N GLY A 47 7.84 7.86 -10.43
CA GLY A 47 7.01 9.03 -10.59
C GLY A 47 6.01 9.22 -9.45
N ILE A 48 5.38 8.13 -9.00
CA ILE A 48 4.41 8.10 -7.90
C ILE A 48 5.11 8.34 -6.55
N LEU A 49 6.22 7.64 -6.28
CA LEU A 49 6.83 7.64 -4.95
C LEU A 49 7.65 8.90 -4.60
N LYS A 50 8.04 9.72 -5.57
CA LYS A 50 9.05 10.79 -5.46
C LYS A 50 8.75 11.90 -4.43
N ASP A 51 7.48 12.11 -4.08
CA ASP A 51 7.03 13.21 -3.20
C ASP A 51 6.47 12.73 -1.86
N SER A 52 6.71 11.45 -1.51
CA SER A 52 6.25 10.81 -0.27
C SER A 52 4.74 10.75 -0.12
N LYS A 53 4.03 10.64 -1.24
CA LYS A 53 2.58 10.47 -1.29
C LYS A 53 2.20 9.48 -2.39
N ILE A 54 1.03 8.87 -2.23
CA ILE A 54 0.34 8.15 -3.30
C ILE A 54 -1.06 8.76 -3.33
N THR A 55 -1.34 9.58 -4.33
CA THR A 55 -2.67 10.16 -4.52
C THR A 55 -3.62 9.13 -5.14
N ASP A 56 -4.93 9.32 -4.96
CA ASP A 56 -5.94 8.45 -5.58
C ASP A 56 -5.77 8.39 -7.10
N ALA A 57 -5.40 9.50 -7.73
CA ALA A 57 -5.18 9.55 -9.18
C ALA A 57 -3.97 8.71 -9.62
N GLU A 58 -2.87 8.76 -8.88
CA GLU A 58 -1.68 7.95 -9.12
C GLU A 58 -1.95 6.47 -8.85
N PHE A 59 -2.74 6.17 -7.82
CA PHE A 59 -3.14 4.81 -7.53
C PHE A 59 -4.06 4.24 -8.62
N GLU A 60 -5.00 5.04 -9.15
CA GLU A 60 -5.82 4.67 -10.32
C GLU A 60 -4.98 4.43 -11.58
N GLU A 61 -3.92 5.23 -11.82
CA GLU A 61 -2.98 5.00 -12.92
C GLU A 61 -2.27 3.65 -12.76
N PHE A 62 -1.78 3.34 -11.55
CA PHE A 62 -1.20 2.04 -11.22
C PHE A 62 -2.22 0.91 -11.45
N LYS A 63 -3.45 1.00 -10.89
CA LYS A 63 -4.50 -0.02 -11.05
C LYS A 63 -4.77 -0.31 -12.52
N SER A 64 -4.88 0.75 -13.33
CA SER A 64 -5.10 0.62 -14.77
C SER A 64 -3.96 -0.12 -15.48
N ALA A 65 -2.71 0.17 -15.11
CA ALA A 65 -1.54 -0.49 -15.66
C ALA A 65 -1.48 -1.98 -15.26
N TYR A 66 -1.77 -2.29 -13.98
CA TYR A 66 -1.79 -3.66 -13.49
C TYR A 66 -2.93 -4.48 -14.11
N ALA A 67 -4.14 -3.95 -14.11
CA ALA A 67 -5.30 -4.61 -14.74
C ALA A 67 -5.07 -4.87 -16.24
N SER A 68 -4.44 -3.93 -16.95
CA SER A 68 -4.06 -4.12 -18.36
C SER A 68 -3.07 -5.26 -18.54
N CYS A 69 -2.04 -5.34 -17.68
CA CYS A 69 -1.06 -6.42 -17.71
C CYS A 69 -1.72 -7.78 -17.40
N MET A 70 -2.55 -7.86 -16.36
CA MET A 70 -3.27 -9.08 -16.01
C MET A 70 -4.19 -9.55 -17.15
N LYS A 71 -4.83 -8.61 -17.83
CA LYS A 71 -5.67 -8.90 -19.00
C LYS A 71 -4.85 -9.48 -20.16
N GLU A 72 -3.63 -9.00 -20.41
CA GLU A 72 -2.69 -9.59 -21.39
C GLU A 72 -2.35 -11.05 -21.05
N GLN A 73 -2.42 -11.43 -19.76
CA GLN A 73 -2.23 -12.80 -19.27
C GLN A 73 -3.54 -13.64 -19.24
N GLY A 74 -4.68 -13.07 -19.71
CA GLY A 74 -5.98 -13.74 -19.73
C GLY A 74 -6.76 -13.65 -18.42
N LEU A 75 -6.34 -12.81 -17.47
CA LEU A 75 -6.98 -12.63 -16.19
C LEU A 75 -7.67 -11.27 -16.10
N ILE A 76 -8.75 -11.20 -15.31
CA ILE A 76 -9.37 -9.95 -14.86
C ILE A 76 -8.90 -9.70 -13.43
N TRP A 77 -8.38 -8.54 -13.18
CA TRP A 77 -8.00 -8.08 -11.85
C TRP A 77 -8.70 -6.77 -11.53
N ASP A 78 -9.16 -6.63 -10.31
CA ASP A 78 -9.75 -5.42 -9.78
C ASP A 78 -9.34 -5.21 -8.31
N TYR A 79 -9.29 -3.95 -7.89
CA TYR A 79 -9.00 -3.54 -6.53
C TYR A 79 -10.12 -2.61 -6.05
N THR A 80 -10.82 -3.05 -5.02
CA THR A 80 -11.98 -2.37 -4.44
C THR A 80 -11.72 -2.06 -2.95
N ASP A 81 -12.63 -1.33 -2.31
CA ASP A 81 -12.60 -1.06 -0.87
C ASP A 81 -12.62 -2.34 0.00
N THR A 82 -13.02 -3.48 -0.59
CA THR A 82 -13.04 -4.78 0.07
C THR A 82 -11.81 -5.64 -0.24
N GLY A 83 -10.83 -5.08 -0.97
CA GLY A 83 -9.60 -5.74 -1.37
C GLY A 83 -9.57 -6.15 -2.83
N GLU A 84 -8.62 -7.04 -3.15
CA GLU A 84 -8.36 -7.49 -4.51
C GLU A 84 -9.26 -8.64 -4.91
N THR A 85 -9.65 -8.63 -6.18
CA THR A 85 -10.32 -9.75 -6.84
C THR A 85 -9.60 -10.15 -8.12
N THR A 86 -9.48 -11.45 -8.38
CA THR A 86 -8.93 -11.96 -9.63
C THR A 86 -9.87 -13.03 -10.20
N GLY A 87 -10.17 -12.90 -11.48
CA GLY A 87 -11.02 -13.84 -12.22
C GLY A 87 -10.42 -14.16 -13.60
N SER A 88 -11.00 -15.14 -14.29
CA SER A 88 -10.66 -15.43 -15.67
C SER A 88 -11.49 -14.58 -16.62
N ALA A 89 -10.85 -14.07 -17.67
CA ALA A 89 -11.53 -13.35 -18.75
C ALA A 89 -12.55 -14.23 -19.50
N THR A 90 -12.47 -15.55 -19.38
CA THR A 90 -13.38 -16.52 -19.99
C THR A 90 -14.47 -17.04 -19.05
N GLY A 91 -14.45 -16.65 -17.77
CA GLY A 91 -15.36 -17.13 -16.74
C GLY A 91 -15.06 -18.54 -16.21
N ALA A 92 -13.91 -19.12 -16.59
CA ALA A 92 -13.41 -20.37 -16.04
C ALA A 92 -12.75 -20.13 -14.66
N ASP A 93 -12.57 -21.18 -13.87
CA ASP A 93 -11.79 -21.10 -12.64
C ASP A 93 -10.32 -20.78 -12.96
N VAL A 94 -9.72 -19.88 -12.19
CA VAL A 94 -8.30 -19.52 -12.30
C VAL A 94 -7.49 -20.47 -11.44
N SER A 95 -6.59 -21.21 -12.06
CA SER A 95 -5.66 -22.07 -11.32
C SER A 95 -4.56 -21.26 -10.63
N ALA A 96 -4.00 -21.80 -9.55
CA ALA A 96 -2.88 -21.17 -8.86
C ALA A 96 -1.66 -20.97 -9.79
N GLU A 97 -1.42 -21.90 -10.74
CA GLU A 97 -0.33 -21.82 -11.70
C GLU A 97 -0.52 -20.66 -12.69
N GLU A 98 -1.75 -20.45 -13.19
CA GLU A 98 -2.08 -19.34 -14.07
C GLU A 98 -1.91 -18.00 -13.35
N LEU A 99 -2.40 -17.92 -12.10
CA LEU A 99 -2.23 -16.73 -11.28
C LEU A 99 -0.76 -16.43 -11.02
N HIS A 100 0.04 -17.41 -10.59
CA HIS A 100 1.47 -17.22 -10.35
C HIS A 100 2.21 -16.74 -11.60
N ARG A 101 1.95 -17.34 -12.74
CA ARG A 101 2.58 -16.94 -14.02
C ARG A 101 2.24 -15.48 -14.38
N ALA A 102 0.99 -15.08 -14.20
CA ALA A 102 0.55 -13.71 -14.48
C ALA A 102 1.19 -12.71 -13.50
N THR A 103 1.19 -13.02 -12.21
CA THR A 103 1.79 -12.14 -11.19
C THR A 103 3.30 -12.03 -11.32
N ASP A 104 4.01 -13.09 -11.69
CA ASP A 104 5.47 -13.07 -11.94
C ASP A 104 5.85 -12.11 -13.09
N VAL A 105 4.95 -11.94 -14.06
CA VAL A 105 5.12 -10.98 -15.16
C VAL A 105 4.68 -9.58 -14.75
N CYS A 106 3.51 -9.45 -14.14
CA CYS A 106 2.85 -8.15 -13.92
C CYS A 106 3.39 -7.40 -12.71
N ASN A 107 3.75 -8.08 -11.62
CA ASN A 107 4.26 -7.43 -10.41
C ASN A 107 5.51 -6.57 -10.67
N PRO A 108 6.59 -7.10 -11.29
CA PRO A 108 7.76 -6.27 -11.59
C PRO A 108 7.49 -5.22 -12.68
N LYS A 109 6.64 -5.54 -13.67
CA LYS A 109 6.31 -4.65 -14.78
C LYS A 109 5.58 -3.38 -14.32
N THR A 110 4.78 -3.46 -13.26
CA THR A 110 3.92 -2.37 -12.81
C THR A 110 4.28 -1.80 -11.42
N GLY A 111 5.16 -2.49 -10.67
CA GLY A 111 5.54 -2.09 -9.33
C GLY A 111 4.51 -2.43 -8.26
N TYR A 112 3.73 -3.48 -8.47
CA TYR A 112 2.71 -3.96 -7.54
C TYR A 112 3.24 -4.09 -6.10
N MET A 113 4.40 -4.75 -5.94
CA MET A 113 5.00 -5.00 -4.62
C MET A 113 5.46 -3.73 -3.89
N GLN A 114 5.71 -2.65 -4.62
CA GLN A 114 6.08 -1.35 -4.06
C GLN A 114 4.87 -0.51 -3.68
N LEU A 115 3.80 -0.59 -4.47
CA LEU A 115 2.68 0.36 -4.36
C LEU A 115 1.55 -0.14 -3.49
N ILE A 116 1.06 -1.38 -3.66
CA ILE A 116 -0.10 -1.90 -2.92
C ILE A 116 0.14 -1.90 -1.40
N PRO A 117 1.21 -2.55 -0.88
CA PRO A 117 1.41 -2.59 0.57
C PRO A 117 1.61 -1.21 1.20
N LEU A 118 2.24 -0.29 0.45
CA LEU A 118 2.46 1.07 0.93
C LEU A 118 1.16 1.87 0.91
N TYR A 119 0.36 1.77 -0.15
CA TYR A 119 -0.94 2.41 -0.26
C TYR A 119 -1.89 1.96 0.86
N ASP A 120 -2.00 0.65 1.09
CA ASP A 120 -2.81 0.08 2.16
C ASP A 120 -2.35 0.58 3.54
N SER A 121 -1.03 0.61 3.75
CA SER A 121 -0.45 1.12 5.00
C SER A 121 -0.75 2.60 5.23
N LEU A 122 -0.67 3.43 4.20
CA LEU A 122 -0.99 4.86 4.28
C LEU A 122 -2.46 5.11 4.65
N HIS A 123 -3.38 4.21 4.26
CA HIS A 123 -4.81 4.34 4.56
C HIS A 123 -5.18 3.74 5.92
N SER A 124 -4.67 2.54 6.22
CA SER A 124 -5.02 1.84 7.47
C SER A 124 -4.24 2.32 8.69
N ASN A 125 -3.04 2.89 8.49
CA ASN A 125 -2.15 3.34 9.55
C ASN A 125 -1.38 4.61 9.16
N PRO A 126 -2.05 5.75 8.87
CA PRO A 126 -1.42 6.96 8.31
C PRO A 126 -0.28 7.53 9.14
N ASP A 127 -0.28 7.28 10.45
CA ASP A 127 0.75 7.73 11.39
C ASP A 127 1.92 6.74 11.53
N ASN A 128 1.92 5.63 10.80
CA ASN A 128 2.90 4.55 10.91
C ASN A 128 3.11 4.08 12.35
N LEU A 129 2.00 3.83 13.04
CA LEU A 129 2.01 3.39 14.44
C LEU A 129 2.63 2.00 14.56
N ALA A 130 3.37 1.79 15.64
CA ALA A 130 3.93 0.48 15.94
C ALA A 130 2.81 -0.57 16.16
N PRO A 131 3.07 -1.87 15.89
CA PRO A 131 2.08 -2.94 16.04
C PRO A 131 1.37 -2.95 17.39
N ASP A 132 2.12 -2.79 18.49
CA ASP A 132 1.54 -2.74 19.84
C ASP A 132 0.54 -1.59 20.02
N GLU A 133 0.74 -0.47 19.35
CA GLU A 133 -0.17 0.65 19.43
C GLU A 133 -1.44 0.43 18.60
N LEU A 134 -1.31 -0.25 17.45
CA LEU A 134 -2.47 -0.69 16.66
C LEU A 134 -3.31 -1.71 17.45
N GLU A 135 -2.67 -2.69 18.10
CA GLU A 135 -3.36 -3.67 18.93
C GLU A 135 -4.09 -3.03 20.13
N LYS A 136 -3.50 -2.00 20.74
CA LYS A 136 -4.17 -1.22 21.79
C LYS A 136 -5.43 -0.51 21.26
N ARG A 137 -5.33 0.09 20.07
CA ARG A 137 -6.48 0.75 19.43
C ARG A 137 -7.55 -0.27 19.05
N ALA A 138 -7.18 -1.42 18.51
CA ALA A 138 -8.11 -2.50 18.22
C ALA A 138 -8.84 -2.96 19.48
N LEU A 139 -8.12 -3.24 20.56
CA LEU A 139 -8.72 -3.63 21.84
C LEU A 139 -9.65 -2.52 22.38
N ALA A 140 -9.24 -1.26 22.32
CA ALA A 140 -10.08 -0.14 22.77
C ALA A 140 -11.37 -0.04 21.96
N CYS A 141 -11.30 -0.23 20.62
CA CYS A 141 -12.45 -0.26 19.73
C CYS A 141 -13.39 -1.44 20.10
N LEU A 142 -12.84 -2.63 20.28
CA LEU A 142 -13.62 -3.83 20.68
C LEU A 142 -14.32 -3.65 22.03
N VAL A 143 -13.64 -3.06 23.00
CA VAL A 143 -14.22 -2.74 24.32
C VAL A 143 -15.33 -1.69 24.20
N LYS A 144 -15.09 -0.62 23.43
CA LYS A 144 -16.07 0.46 23.21
C LYS A 144 -17.38 -0.07 22.61
N HIS A 145 -17.28 -1.03 21.68
CA HIS A 145 -18.45 -1.64 21.01
C HIS A 145 -19.00 -2.87 21.72
N GLY A 146 -18.45 -3.26 22.87
CA GLY A 146 -18.93 -4.38 23.70
C GLY A 146 -18.55 -5.78 23.16
N TYR A 147 -17.62 -5.84 22.23
CA TYR A 147 -17.10 -7.13 21.68
C TYR A 147 -16.08 -7.76 22.63
N ALA A 148 -15.37 -6.96 23.40
CA ALA A 148 -14.46 -7.40 24.45
C ALA A 148 -14.87 -6.82 25.82
N PRO A 149 -14.63 -7.54 26.94
CA PRO A 149 -14.89 -7.02 28.27
C PRO A 149 -13.92 -5.89 28.62
N GLN A 150 -14.38 -4.92 29.42
CA GLN A 150 -13.54 -3.79 29.88
C GLN A 150 -12.32 -4.23 30.69
N SER A 151 -12.36 -5.43 31.27
CA SER A 151 -11.25 -5.99 32.04
C SER A 151 -10.17 -6.67 31.20
N MET A 152 -10.40 -6.82 29.87
CA MET A 152 -9.42 -7.47 28.99
C MET A 152 -8.16 -6.63 28.89
N THR A 153 -7.04 -7.22 29.25
CA THR A 153 -5.72 -6.59 29.12
C THR A 153 -5.18 -6.73 27.70
N LEU A 154 -4.25 -5.86 27.33
CA LEU A 154 -3.56 -5.98 26.02
C LEU A 154 -2.87 -7.33 25.88
N GLN A 155 -2.23 -7.82 26.94
CA GLN A 155 -1.55 -9.13 26.91
C GLN A 155 -2.53 -10.29 26.66
N GLU A 156 -3.70 -10.28 27.31
CA GLU A 156 -4.74 -11.29 27.06
C GLU A 156 -5.26 -11.23 25.62
N TYR A 157 -5.48 -10.02 25.11
CA TYR A 157 -5.89 -9.81 23.71
C TYR A 157 -4.85 -10.35 22.72
N GLN A 158 -3.56 -10.06 22.95
CA GLN A 158 -2.46 -10.58 22.15
C GLN A 158 -2.37 -12.10 22.19
N ASP A 159 -2.53 -12.68 23.38
CA ASP A 159 -2.49 -14.14 23.57
C ASP A 159 -3.68 -14.83 22.89
N ILE A 160 -4.85 -14.18 22.88
CA ILE A 160 -6.03 -14.66 22.14
C ILE A 160 -5.78 -14.61 20.63
N ASN A 161 -5.22 -13.52 20.11
CA ASN A 161 -4.96 -13.37 18.68
C ASN A 161 -3.90 -14.34 18.13
N ARG A 162 -3.00 -14.83 18.98
CA ARG A 162 -1.98 -15.82 18.59
C ARG A 162 -2.48 -17.27 18.60
N ASP A 163 -3.65 -17.52 19.16
CA ASP A 163 -4.25 -18.83 19.31
C ASP A 163 -5.62 -18.88 18.65
N ASN A 164 -5.71 -19.57 17.51
CA ASN A 164 -6.93 -19.60 16.70
C ASN A 164 -8.13 -20.17 17.49
N ASP A 165 -7.92 -21.18 18.33
CA ASP A 165 -9.02 -21.79 19.10
C ASP A 165 -9.53 -20.83 20.17
N ARG A 166 -8.63 -20.12 20.84
CA ARG A 166 -8.99 -19.05 21.79
C ARG A 166 -9.67 -17.88 21.09
N PHE A 167 -9.16 -17.48 19.93
CA PHE A 167 -9.77 -16.43 19.11
C PHE A 167 -11.20 -16.79 18.73
N MET A 168 -11.41 -17.99 18.19
CA MET A 168 -12.74 -18.44 17.78
C MET A 168 -13.68 -18.63 19.00
N ALA A 169 -13.18 -19.10 20.15
CA ALA A 169 -13.96 -19.20 21.38
C ALA A 169 -14.40 -17.82 21.91
N THR A 170 -13.56 -16.79 21.73
CA THR A 170 -13.81 -15.45 22.26
C THR A 170 -14.65 -14.59 21.29
N PHE A 171 -14.23 -14.58 20.01
CA PHE A 171 -14.70 -13.64 19.00
C PHE A 171 -15.47 -14.31 17.85
N GLY A 172 -15.48 -15.65 17.75
CA GLY A 172 -16.06 -16.39 16.62
C GLY A 172 -17.51 -16.05 16.32
N LYS A 173 -18.32 -15.70 17.33
CA LYS A 173 -19.72 -15.27 17.14
C LYS A 173 -19.87 -13.96 16.34
N TYR A 174 -18.82 -13.15 16.25
CA TYR A 174 -18.80 -11.91 15.49
C TYR A 174 -18.21 -12.09 14.07
N MET A 175 -17.68 -13.29 13.76
CA MET A 175 -17.09 -13.62 12.45
C MET A 175 -18.12 -14.09 11.41
N ASP A 176 -19.39 -14.21 11.80
CA ASP A 176 -20.47 -14.53 10.88
C ASP A 176 -20.82 -13.26 10.07
N SER A 177 -20.54 -13.30 8.76
CA SER A 177 -20.80 -12.18 7.84
C SER A 177 -22.28 -11.79 7.72
N THR A 178 -23.19 -12.63 8.20
CA THR A 178 -24.65 -12.34 8.27
C THR A 178 -25.03 -11.63 9.58
N SER A 179 -24.10 -11.56 10.56
CA SER A 179 -24.34 -10.87 11.82
C SER A 179 -24.33 -9.35 11.59
N PRO A 180 -25.26 -8.59 12.23
CA PRO A 180 -25.24 -7.13 12.19
C PRO A 180 -23.96 -6.53 12.81
N ASP A 181 -23.29 -7.26 13.71
CA ASP A 181 -22.06 -6.83 14.36
C ASP A 181 -20.80 -7.04 13.53
N TYR A 182 -20.88 -7.89 12.48
CA TYR A 182 -19.72 -8.31 11.69
C TYR A 182 -18.91 -7.13 11.15
N GLN A 183 -19.56 -6.19 10.49
CA GLN A 183 -18.90 -5.05 9.85
C GLN A 183 -18.14 -4.19 10.86
N GLN A 184 -18.76 -3.88 12.00
CA GLN A 184 -18.13 -3.06 13.04
C GLN A 184 -17.01 -3.82 13.77
N PHE A 185 -17.23 -5.12 14.05
CA PHE A 185 -16.19 -5.97 14.64
C PHE A 185 -14.98 -6.06 13.70
N TYR A 186 -15.25 -6.32 12.43
CA TYR A 186 -14.20 -6.43 11.41
C TYR A 186 -13.43 -5.12 11.24
N ALA A 187 -14.13 -3.98 11.24
CA ALA A 187 -13.50 -2.67 11.19
C ALA A 187 -12.56 -2.43 12.40
N CYS A 188 -12.99 -2.77 13.62
CA CYS A 188 -12.11 -2.69 14.81
C CYS A 188 -10.85 -3.54 14.68
N MET A 189 -10.94 -4.71 14.02
CA MET A 189 -9.82 -5.63 13.87
C MET A 189 -8.85 -5.20 12.74
N GLN A 190 -9.37 -4.71 11.62
CA GLN A 190 -8.59 -4.46 10.41
C GLN A 190 -8.16 -2.99 10.25
N ASP A 191 -8.98 -2.08 10.74
CA ASP A 191 -8.72 -0.64 10.63
C ASP A 191 -9.00 0.08 11.97
N PRO A 192 -8.27 -0.26 13.02
CA PRO A 192 -8.51 0.27 14.37
C PRO A 192 -8.25 1.77 14.49
N VAL A 193 -7.58 2.37 13.52
CA VAL A 193 -7.30 3.81 13.49
C VAL A 193 -8.55 4.59 13.10
N ASN A 194 -9.29 4.12 12.09
CA ASN A 194 -10.48 4.81 11.57
C ASN A 194 -11.79 4.29 12.19
N ALA A 195 -11.80 3.07 12.75
CA ALA A 195 -13.00 2.46 13.37
C ALA A 195 -13.22 2.85 14.84
N GLY A 196 -12.27 3.51 15.48
CA GLY A 196 -12.22 3.82 16.93
C GLY A 196 -13.08 4.99 17.45
#